data_ded7f0b19fdd4ecc610b10f9b8ad65a4
#
_entry.id   ded7f0b19fdd4ecc610b10f9b8ad65a4
#
_cell.length_a   1.000
_cell.length_b   1.000
_cell.length_c   1.000
_cell.angle_alpha   90.00
_cell.angle_beta   90.00
_cell.angle_gamma   90.00
#
_symmetry.space_group_name_H-M   'P 1'
#
loop_
_entity.id
_entity.type
_entity.pdbx_description
1 polymer ?
#
loop_
_entity_poly.entity_id
_entity_poly.type
_entity_poly.pdbx_seq_one_letter_code
_entity_poly.pdbx_strand_id
1 'polypeptide(L)'
;ASDGKILFIWASGNLLILIGDIEVLLVYGSLMHKDEERVIELEFLRATENAALHSSHWMGRGDKEAADYAACDAIRGMFDLMDIRGEIVIGEGIKDEAPGLFIGEKVGTWAEGSPRFDVALDPVDGTTNVSKGMPNSISCIAAAIPEEGEDCALQEIPAFYMNKLAYPEVVRQAWIKDPSLPISIDAPISEVIKVSAKLLGKNVRDVTVMVLDRPRNEFIIEQVRSLGSKLRMIADGDITAAMAPSLSSTDVDLYAGIGGAPEAVLSAAGQRCLGGGQQA
;
A
#
# COMPACT_ATOMS: atom_id res chain seq x y z
N ALA A 1 -2.46 -11.62 18.57
CA ALA A 1 -2.65 -10.96 17.29
C ALA A 1 -4.12 -11.12 16.95
N SER A 2 -4.87 -10.03 16.94
CA SER A 2 -6.27 -10.01 16.58
C SER A 2 -6.43 -10.42 15.11
N ASP A 3 -7.38 -11.31 14.85
CA ASP A 3 -7.73 -11.74 13.49
C ASP A 3 -8.68 -10.74 12.80
N GLY A 4 -8.50 -9.43 13.05
CA GLY A 4 -9.29 -8.38 12.45
C GLY A 4 -9.26 -8.46 10.92
N LYS A 5 -10.42 -8.25 10.28
CA LYS A 5 -10.54 -8.25 8.83
C LYS A 5 -9.90 -7.01 8.24
N ILE A 6 -8.96 -7.19 7.34
CA ILE A 6 -8.40 -6.12 6.52
C ILE A 6 -8.64 -6.48 5.06
N LEU A 7 -9.25 -5.55 4.34
CA LEU A 7 -9.38 -5.56 2.90
C LEU A 7 -8.37 -4.58 2.33
N PHE A 8 -7.54 -5.02 1.41
CA PHE A 8 -6.65 -4.15 0.66
C PHE A 8 -6.92 -4.31 -0.83
N ILE A 9 -7.24 -3.21 -1.48
CA ILE A 9 -7.62 -3.18 -2.90
C ILE A 9 -6.80 -2.10 -3.59
N TRP A 10 -6.31 -2.41 -4.79
CA TRP A 10 -5.65 -1.43 -5.65
C TRP A 10 -5.95 -1.65 -7.12
N ALA A 11 -5.89 -0.58 -7.90
CA ALA A 11 -5.94 -0.61 -9.34
C ALA A 11 -4.78 0.19 -9.93
N SER A 12 -4.14 -0.35 -10.96
CA SER A 12 -3.04 0.32 -11.66
C SER A 12 -3.46 0.77 -13.05
N GLY A 13 -3.19 2.04 -13.36
CA GLY A 13 -3.50 2.66 -14.67
C GLY A 13 -2.40 2.47 -15.71
N ASN A 14 -1.84 1.27 -15.88
CA ASN A 14 -0.99 0.99 -17.05
C ASN A 14 -1.87 0.79 -18.28
N LEU A 15 -2.22 1.88 -18.96
CA LEU A 15 -3.04 1.90 -20.17
C LEU A 15 -2.23 1.46 -21.42
N LEU A 16 -1.36 0.48 -21.30
CA LEU A 16 -0.85 -0.25 -22.44
C LEU A 16 -1.04 -1.74 -22.15
N ILE A 17 -2.06 -2.30 -22.83
CA ILE A 17 -2.44 -3.70 -22.85
C ILE A 17 -3.39 -4.12 -21.71
N LEU A 18 -4.71 -4.05 -22.04
CA LEU A 18 -5.71 -5.06 -21.75
C LEU A 18 -5.57 -5.79 -20.40
N ILE A 19 -6.52 -5.46 -19.50
CA ILE A 19 -6.75 -6.20 -18.27
C ILE A 19 -5.59 -5.99 -17.30
N GLY A 20 -5.60 -4.84 -16.64
CA GLY A 20 -4.73 -4.59 -15.50
C GLY A 20 -4.89 -5.73 -14.49
N ASP A 21 -3.79 -6.17 -13.93
CA ASP A 21 -3.81 -7.14 -12.84
C ASP A 21 -4.60 -6.54 -11.68
N ILE A 22 -5.86 -6.93 -11.57
CA ILE A 22 -6.73 -6.63 -10.45
C ILE A 22 -6.53 -7.78 -9.49
N GLU A 23 -5.74 -7.57 -8.45
CA GLU A 23 -5.65 -8.54 -7.36
C GLU A 23 -6.49 -8.02 -6.20
N VAL A 24 -7.57 -8.73 -5.90
CA VAL A 24 -8.35 -8.56 -4.68
C VAL A 24 -7.86 -9.59 -3.69
N LEU A 25 -7.21 -9.15 -2.63
CA LEU A 25 -6.72 -10.05 -1.59
C LEU A 25 -7.61 -9.97 -0.36
N LEU A 26 -8.25 -11.09 -0.05
CA LEU A 26 -9.19 -11.24 1.05
C LEU A 26 -8.55 -12.02 2.19
N VAL A 27 -8.57 -11.46 3.39
CA VAL A 27 -8.28 -12.21 4.62
C VAL A 27 -9.60 -12.40 5.37
N TYR A 28 -10.11 -13.63 5.39
CA TYR A 28 -11.41 -13.97 5.94
C TYR A 28 -11.46 -14.01 7.49
N GLY A 29 -12.49 -13.42 8.02
CA GLY A 29 -13.02 -13.64 9.36
C GLY A 29 -14.54 -13.35 9.36
N SER A 30 -15.37 -14.20 9.95
CA SER A 30 -16.82 -14.21 9.70
C SER A 30 -17.62 -13.32 10.65
N LEU A 31 -17.94 -12.09 10.25
CA LEU A 31 -18.93 -11.24 10.93
C LEU A 31 -20.05 -10.73 10.00
N MET A 32 -19.96 -10.96 8.69
CA MET A 32 -20.96 -10.56 7.71
C MET A 32 -21.51 -11.75 6.93
N HIS A 33 -22.70 -11.58 6.35
CA HIS A 33 -23.20 -12.55 5.37
C HIS A 33 -22.27 -12.56 4.14
N LYS A 34 -21.89 -13.73 3.64
CA LYS A 34 -20.94 -13.88 2.52
C LYS A 34 -21.31 -13.07 1.27
N ASP A 35 -22.61 -12.89 1.03
CA ASP A 35 -23.08 -12.16 -0.14
C ASP A 35 -22.96 -10.63 0.04
N GLU A 36 -23.21 -10.11 1.24
CA GLU A 36 -23.03 -8.70 1.59
C GLU A 36 -21.54 -8.31 1.57
N GLU A 37 -20.68 -9.17 2.12
CA GLU A 37 -19.23 -8.99 2.10
C GLU A 37 -18.71 -8.85 0.67
N ARG A 38 -19.10 -9.75 -0.23
CA ARG A 38 -18.69 -9.70 -1.65
C ARG A 38 -19.14 -8.44 -2.39
N VAL A 39 -20.32 -7.92 -2.06
CA VAL A 39 -20.81 -6.68 -2.66
C VAL A 39 -19.92 -5.52 -2.23
N ILE A 40 -19.66 -5.37 -0.93
CA ILE A 40 -18.82 -4.28 -0.40
C ILE A 40 -17.38 -4.35 -0.95
N GLU A 41 -16.81 -5.56 -1.04
CA GLU A 41 -15.50 -5.76 -1.66
C GLU A 41 -15.45 -5.27 -3.12
N LEU A 42 -16.48 -5.60 -3.90
CA LEU A 42 -16.59 -5.13 -5.29
C LEU A 42 -16.80 -3.61 -5.38
N GLU A 43 -17.49 -3.02 -4.43
CA GLU A 43 -17.70 -1.56 -4.38
C GLU A 43 -16.38 -0.82 -4.07
N PHE A 44 -15.59 -1.29 -3.11
CA PHE A 44 -14.24 -0.76 -2.87
C PHE A 44 -13.34 -0.92 -4.10
N LEU A 45 -13.40 -2.09 -4.78
CA LEU A 45 -12.67 -2.29 -6.03
C LEU A 45 -13.09 -1.28 -7.10
N ARG A 46 -14.40 -1.04 -7.27
CA ARG A 46 -14.90 -0.04 -8.21
C ARG A 46 -14.45 1.38 -7.87
N ALA A 47 -14.29 1.70 -6.60
CA ALA A 47 -13.76 3.00 -6.18
C ALA A 47 -12.31 3.19 -6.67
N THR A 48 -11.43 2.21 -6.47
CA THR A 48 -10.04 2.29 -6.97
C THR A 48 -9.95 2.24 -8.50
N GLU A 49 -10.77 1.43 -9.16
CA GLU A 49 -10.86 1.41 -10.63
C GLU A 49 -11.26 2.78 -11.20
N ASN A 50 -12.29 3.42 -10.62
CA ASN A 50 -12.73 4.76 -11.03
C ASN A 50 -11.62 5.79 -10.82
N ALA A 51 -10.94 5.77 -9.69
CA ALA A 51 -9.81 6.66 -9.43
C ALA A 51 -8.71 6.50 -10.49
N ALA A 52 -8.31 5.25 -10.77
CA ALA A 52 -7.31 4.94 -11.79
C ALA A 52 -7.74 5.39 -13.20
N LEU A 53 -9.00 5.21 -13.57
CA LEU A 53 -9.55 5.66 -14.84
C LEU A 53 -9.55 7.18 -14.95
N HIS A 54 -10.00 7.89 -13.93
CA HIS A 54 -10.07 9.36 -13.95
C HIS A 54 -8.67 10.00 -13.92
N SER A 55 -7.75 9.50 -13.09
CA SER A 55 -6.37 9.99 -13.07
C SER A 55 -5.61 9.70 -14.38
N SER A 56 -5.95 8.62 -15.10
CA SER A 56 -5.32 8.26 -16.37
C SER A 56 -5.47 9.34 -17.46
N HIS A 57 -6.53 10.14 -17.42
CA HIS A 57 -6.71 11.28 -18.32
C HIS A 57 -5.63 12.35 -18.17
N TRP A 58 -4.93 12.36 -17.03
CA TRP A 58 -3.85 13.30 -16.71
C TRP A 58 -2.46 12.73 -17.00
N MET A 59 -2.37 11.50 -17.51
CA MET A 59 -1.09 10.86 -17.81
C MET A 59 -0.26 11.69 -18.80
N GLY A 60 0.98 11.98 -18.40
CA GLY A 60 1.94 12.72 -19.21
C GLY A 60 1.62 14.21 -19.41
N ARG A 61 0.65 14.77 -18.68
CA ARG A 61 0.26 16.19 -18.82
C ARG A 61 1.01 17.15 -17.89
N GLY A 62 1.84 16.62 -17.00
CA GLY A 62 2.66 17.44 -16.09
C GLY A 62 1.91 17.99 -14.88
N ASP A 63 0.61 17.72 -14.75
CA ASP A 63 -0.26 18.24 -13.71
C ASP A 63 -0.59 17.14 -12.69
N LYS A 64 0.12 17.14 -11.57
CA LYS A 64 -0.05 16.15 -10.49
C LYS A 64 -1.33 16.39 -9.69
N GLU A 65 -1.60 17.67 -9.41
CA GLU A 65 -2.72 18.07 -8.56
C GLU A 65 -4.05 17.75 -9.25
N ALA A 66 -4.13 17.99 -10.55
CA ALA A 66 -5.32 17.63 -11.33
C ALA A 66 -5.52 16.11 -11.42
N ALA A 67 -4.45 15.31 -11.50
CA ALA A 67 -4.54 13.85 -11.49
C ALA A 67 -5.09 13.34 -10.14
N ASP A 68 -4.57 13.89 -9.06
CA ASP A 68 -4.94 13.55 -7.69
C ASP A 68 -6.40 13.97 -7.39
N TYR A 69 -6.73 15.22 -7.73
CA TYR A 69 -8.09 15.74 -7.61
C TYR A 69 -9.12 14.86 -8.34
N ALA A 70 -8.83 14.46 -9.57
CA ALA A 70 -9.73 13.62 -10.36
C ALA A 70 -9.93 12.23 -9.74
N ALA A 71 -8.89 11.67 -9.11
CA ALA A 71 -8.98 10.41 -8.40
C ALA A 71 -9.78 10.53 -7.08
N CYS A 72 -9.55 11.59 -6.30
CA CYS A 72 -10.31 11.87 -5.09
C CYS A 72 -11.81 12.02 -5.36
N ASP A 73 -12.18 12.81 -6.38
CA ASP A 73 -13.58 13.02 -6.77
C ASP A 73 -14.25 11.71 -7.20
N ALA A 74 -13.51 10.86 -7.94
CA ALA A 74 -14.00 9.56 -8.37
C ALA A 74 -14.24 8.59 -7.19
N ILE A 75 -13.30 8.50 -6.22
CA ILE A 75 -13.48 7.68 -5.02
C ILE A 75 -14.66 8.17 -4.19
N ARG A 76 -14.76 9.48 -3.99
CA ARG A 76 -15.85 10.07 -3.21
C ARG A 76 -17.21 9.74 -3.80
N GLY A 77 -17.37 9.91 -5.12
CA GLY A 77 -18.63 9.58 -5.80
C GLY A 77 -19.02 8.11 -5.66
N MET A 78 -18.05 7.20 -5.54
CA MET A 78 -18.33 5.79 -5.25
C MET A 78 -18.73 5.57 -3.80
N PHE A 79 -18.03 6.18 -2.85
CA PHE A 79 -18.34 6.06 -1.44
C PHE A 79 -19.75 6.55 -1.11
N ASP A 80 -20.24 7.61 -1.75
CA ASP A 80 -21.60 8.14 -1.54
C ASP A 80 -22.70 7.09 -1.81
N LEU A 81 -22.39 6.03 -2.56
CA LEU A 81 -23.32 4.96 -2.94
C LEU A 81 -23.17 3.69 -2.10
N MET A 82 -22.08 3.54 -1.33
CA MET A 82 -21.77 2.32 -0.58
C MET A 82 -22.55 2.24 0.72
N ASP A 83 -23.17 1.10 0.99
CA ASP A 83 -23.90 0.86 2.24
C ASP A 83 -22.93 0.49 3.39
N ILE A 84 -22.07 1.42 3.72
CA ILE A 84 -21.12 1.32 4.84
C ILE A 84 -21.22 2.51 5.78
N ARG A 85 -20.66 2.37 6.98
CA ARG A 85 -20.36 3.45 7.92
C ARG A 85 -18.85 3.60 7.98
N GLY A 86 -18.27 4.20 6.93
CA GLY A 86 -16.84 4.41 6.80
C GLY A 86 -16.38 5.66 7.54
N GLU A 87 -15.17 5.62 8.11
CA GLU A 87 -14.45 6.77 8.64
C GLU A 87 -13.04 6.79 8.04
N ILE A 88 -12.66 7.90 7.43
CA ILE A 88 -11.31 8.05 6.86
C ILE A 88 -10.32 8.22 8.00
N VAL A 89 -9.40 7.30 8.15
CA VAL A 89 -8.30 7.37 9.14
C VAL A 89 -6.97 7.78 8.52
N ILE A 90 -6.81 7.57 7.20
CA ILE A 90 -5.71 8.08 6.39
C ILE A 90 -6.29 8.46 5.03
N GLY A 91 -5.99 9.66 4.56
CA GLY A 91 -6.46 10.21 3.31
C GLY A 91 -5.63 11.41 2.87
N GLU A 92 -6.11 12.17 1.88
CA GLU A 92 -5.37 13.30 1.27
C GLU A 92 -5.18 14.53 2.19
N GLY A 93 -5.86 14.58 3.32
CA GLY A 93 -5.79 15.72 4.25
C GLY A 93 -6.55 16.95 3.75
N ILE A 94 -6.56 17.98 4.61
CA ILE A 94 -7.14 19.29 4.28
C ILE A 94 -6.10 20.06 3.46
N LYS A 95 -6.06 19.86 2.16
CA LYS A 95 -5.52 20.86 1.24
C LYS A 95 -6.67 21.78 0.86
N ASP A 96 -6.46 23.08 0.95
CA ASP A 96 -7.48 24.16 0.92
C ASP A 96 -8.51 24.12 -0.22
N GLU A 97 -8.49 23.17 -1.12
CA GLU A 97 -9.44 23.00 -2.23
C GLU A 97 -9.68 21.53 -2.63
N ALA A 98 -9.27 20.55 -1.82
CA ALA A 98 -9.46 19.13 -2.16
C ALA A 98 -10.92 18.69 -1.97
N PRO A 99 -11.47 17.80 -2.83
CA PRO A 99 -12.89 17.42 -2.82
C PRO A 99 -13.28 16.46 -1.68
N GLY A 100 -12.57 16.44 -0.57
CA GLY A 100 -12.84 15.57 0.57
C GLY A 100 -11.79 14.46 0.75
N LEU A 101 -12.17 13.37 1.41
CA LEU A 101 -11.31 12.25 1.79
C LEU A 101 -10.24 12.64 2.82
N PHE A 102 -10.60 13.54 3.74
CA PHE A 102 -9.74 13.98 4.84
C PHE A 102 -9.96 13.11 6.09
N ILE A 103 -8.96 13.07 6.96
CA ILE A 103 -9.01 12.31 8.22
C ILE A 103 -10.20 12.73 9.06
N GLY A 104 -10.99 11.75 9.53
CA GLY A 104 -12.22 11.94 10.28
C GLY A 104 -13.46 12.17 9.42
N GLU A 105 -13.34 12.25 8.08
CA GLU A 105 -14.49 12.32 7.20
C GLU A 105 -15.28 11.01 7.23
N LYS A 106 -16.61 11.16 7.31
CA LYS A 106 -17.54 10.04 7.25
C LYS A 106 -17.93 9.79 5.80
N VAL A 107 -17.77 8.54 5.37
CA VAL A 107 -18.07 8.08 4.00
C VAL A 107 -19.02 6.90 4.00
N GLY A 108 -19.76 6.72 2.91
CA GLY A 108 -20.84 5.74 2.81
C GLY A 108 -22.20 6.32 3.19
N THR A 109 -23.26 5.54 3.04
CA THR A 109 -24.63 5.98 3.29
C THR A 109 -24.98 6.15 4.77
N TRP A 110 -24.23 5.50 5.67
CA TRP A 110 -24.49 5.44 7.12
C TRP A 110 -25.88 4.90 7.45
N ALA A 111 -26.44 4.07 6.59
CA ALA A 111 -27.73 3.44 6.83
C ALA A 111 -27.72 2.58 8.10
N GLU A 112 -28.89 2.41 8.71
CA GLU A 112 -29.03 1.56 9.89
C GLU A 112 -28.69 0.10 9.56
N GLY A 113 -27.80 -0.50 10.34
CA GLY A 113 -27.31 -1.87 10.13
C GLY A 113 -26.09 -2.00 9.21
N SER A 114 -25.69 -0.94 8.50
CA SER A 114 -24.47 -0.98 7.68
C SER A 114 -23.22 -1.23 8.51
N PRO A 115 -22.26 -2.03 8.02
CA PRO A 115 -21.03 -2.34 8.74
C PRO A 115 -20.14 -1.09 8.89
N ARG A 116 -19.40 -1.04 10.02
CA ARG A 116 -18.41 0.01 10.26
C ARG A 116 -17.09 -0.37 9.64
N PHE A 117 -16.44 0.61 8.99
CA PHE A 117 -15.08 0.48 8.46
C PHE A 117 -14.21 1.68 8.84
N ASP A 118 -12.99 1.39 9.25
CA ASP A 118 -11.89 2.35 9.17
C ASP A 118 -11.30 2.27 7.77
N VAL A 119 -11.12 3.41 7.12
CA VAL A 119 -10.67 3.50 5.72
C VAL A 119 -9.38 4.30 5.66
N ALA A 120 -8.34 3.68 5.14
CA ALA A 120 -7.10 4.34 4.76
C ALA A 120 -6.97 4.30 3.24
N LEU A 121 -6.64 5.39 2.59
CA LEU A 121 -6.55 5.45 1.15
C LEU A 121 -5.43 6.38 0.67
N ASP A 122 -4.96 6.06 -0.53
CA ASP A 122 -4.15 6.95 -1.36
C ASP A 122 -4.78 6.93 -2.76
N PRO A 123 -5.42 8.03 -3.19
CA PRO A 123 -6.08 8.10 -4.49
C PRO A 123 -5.12 7.86 -5.64
N VAL A 124 -3.87 8.33 -5.53
CA VAL A 124 -2.81 8.12 -6.53
C VAL A 124 -1.43 8.03 -5.86
N ASP A 125 -1.05 6.85 -5.36
CA ASP A 125 0.35 6.59 -5.01
C ASP A 125 1.22 6.70 -6.27
N GLY A 126 2.10 7.67 -6.30
CA GLY A 126 2.95 7.97 -7.45
C GLY A 126 2.39 9.01 -8.43
N THR A 127 1.82 10.12 -7.95
CA THR A 127 1.33 11.24 -8.79
C THR A 127 2.40 11.79 -9.74
N THR A 128 3.68 11.75 -9.34
CA THR A 128 4.80 12.11 -10.23
C THR A 128 4.90 11.22 -11.47
N ASN A 129 4.66 9.92 -11.29
CA ASN A 129 4.69 8.96 -12.39
C ASN A 129 3.55 9.24 -13.37
N VAL A 130 2.31 9.44 -12.86
CA VAL A 130 1.16 9.81 -13.70
C VAL A 130 1.47 11.07 -14.50
N SER A 131 1.89 12.13 -13.83
CA SER A 131 2.15 13.43 -14.48
C SER A 131 3.22 13.38 -15.59
N LYS A 132 4.18 12.44 -15.47
CA LYS A 132 5.26 12.22 -16.45
C LYS A 132 4.97 11.09 -17.44
N GLY A 133 3.84 10.42 -17.34
CA GLY A 133 3.51 9.24 -18.17
C GLY A 133 4.42 8.04 -17.89
N MET A 134 4.90 7.91 -16.65
CA MET A 134 5.74 6.81 -16.20
C MET A 134 4.87 5.70 -15.59
N PRO A 135 5.33 4.43 -15.57
CA PRO A 135 4.63 3.32 -14.92
C PRO A 135 4.76 3.38 -13.39
N ASN A 136 4.06 2.47 -12.71
CA ASN A 136 4.07 2.24 -11.26
C ASN A 136 3.36 3.32 -10.43
N SER A 137 2.16 3.70 -10.87
CA SER A 137 1.19 4.41 -10.03
C SER A 137 0.00 3.51 -9.77
N ILE A 138 -0.55 3.58 -8.57
CA ILE A 138 -1.75 2.83 -8.19
C ILE A 138 -2.73 3.76 -7.46
N SER A 139 -4.01 3.44 -7.50
CA SER A 139 -5.00 3.88 -6.51
C SER A 139 -5.20 2.75 -5.52
N CYS A 140 -5.19 3.00 -4.24
CA CYS A 140 -5.34 1.96 -3.24
C CYS A 140 -6.20 2.38 -2.04
N ILE A 141 -6.91 1.40 -1.50
CA ILE A 141 -7.75 1.53 -0.32
C ILE A 141 -7.47 0.33 0.59
N ALA A 142 -7.22 0.60 1.86
CA ALA A 142 -7.28 -0.39 2.92
C ALA A 142 -8.52 -0.11 3.78
N ALA A 143 -9.37 -1.10 3.96
CA ALA A 143 -10.55 -1.01 4.81
C ALA A 143 -10.50 -2.11 5.86
N ALA A 144 -10.79 -1.77 7.12
CA ALA A 144 -10.76 -2.71 8.21
C ALA A 144 -11.97 -2.52 9.14
N ILE A 145 -12.49 -3.62 9.64
CA ILE A 145 -13.59 -3.62 10.61
C ILE A 145 -12.96 -3.66 12.00
N PRO A 146 -13.20 -2.65 12.87
CA PRO A 146 -12.78 -2.70 14.26
C PRO A 146 -13.39 -3.91 14.99
N GLU A 147 -12.61 -4.59 15.84
CA GLU A 147 -13.13 -5.65 16.67
C GLU A 147 -14.08 -5.10 17.75
N GLU A 148 -14.93 -5.96 18.31
CA GLU A 148 -15.85 -5.55 19.37
C GLU A 148 -15.08 -5.05 20.59
N GLY A 149 -15.30 -3.78 20.94
CA GLY A 149 -14.60 -3.12 22.04
C GLY A 149 -13.32 -2.38 21.64
N GLU A 150 -12.92 -2.40 20.37
CA GLU A 150 -11.84 -1.58 19.84
C GLU A 150 -12.38 -0.28 19.22
N ASP A 151 -11.66 0.83 19.45
CA ASP A 151 -12.04 2.12 18.89
C ASP A 151 -11.73 2.21 17.40
N CYS A 152 -10.63 1.57 16.95
CA CYS A 152 -10.19 1.57 15.56
C CYS A 152 -9.40 0.29 15.21
N ALA A 153 -9.46 -0.12 13.94
CA ALA A 153 -8.68 -1.21 13.35
C ALA A 153 -7.48 -0.70 12.54
N LEU A 154 -7.59 0.50 11.99
CA LEU A 154 -6.51 1.24 11.32
C LEU A 154 -6.29 2.56 12.05
N GLN A 155 -5.04 3.01 12.11
CA GLN A 155 -4.68 4.23 12.82
C GLN A 155 -3.61 5.01 12.06
N GLU A 156 -3.76 6.33 12.04
CA GLU A 156 -2.72 7.24 11.60
C GLU A 156 -1.49 7.17 12.53
N ILE A 157 -0.31 7.20 11.93
CA ILE A 157 0.95 7.34 12.67
C ILE A 157 1.34 8.82 12.66
N PRO A 158 1.56 9.45 13.81
CA PRO A 158 1.87 10.89 13.91
C PRO A 158 3.32 11.19 13.48
N ALA A 159 3.66 10.86 12.24
CA ALA A 159 4.95 11.09 11.63
C ALA A 159 4.77 11.45 10.14
N PHE A 160 5.67 12.28 9.59
CA PHE A 160 5.69 12.55 8.15
C PHE A 160 6.41 11.47 7.36
N TYR A 161 7.54 11.00 7.89
CA TYR A 161 8.38 9.99 7.27
C TYR A 161 8.81 8.96 8.33
N MET A 162 9.02 7.74 7.86
CA MET A 162 9.55 6.65 8.68
C MET A 162 10.44 5.73 7.87
N ASN A 163 11.31 5.01 8.56
CA ASN A 163 12.05 3.91 7.96
C ASN A 163 11.08 2.79 7.62
N LYS A 164 11.32 2.10 6.52
CA LYS A 164 10.52 0.96 6.08
C LYS A 164 11.44 -0.17 5.63
N LEU A 165 11.08 -1.38 6.02
CA LEU A 165 11.68 -2.62 5.54
C LEU A 165 10.55 -3.60 5.25
N ALA A 166 10.37 -3.97 3.97
CA ALA A 166 9.39 -4.98 3.59
C ALA A 166 10.06 -6.20 2.94
N TYR A 167 9.48 -7.37 3.19
CA TYR A 167 10.04 -8.65 2.80
C TYR A 167 8.93 -9.71 2.58
N PRO A 168 9.20 -10.76 1.77
CA PRO A 168 8.21 -11.77 1.43
C PRO A 168 7.91 -12.71 2.61
N GLU A 169 6.86 -13.51 2.46
CA GLU A 169 6.38 -14.47 3.47
C GLU A 169 7.49 -15.39 4.00
N VAL A 170 8.34 -15.93 3.14
CA VAL A 170 9.43 -16.84 3.54
C VAL A 170 10.33 -16.18 4.57
N VAL A 171 10.69 -14.92 4.38
CA VAL A 171 11.53 -14.13 5.29
C VAL A 171 10.76 -13.83 6.58
N ARG A 172 9.47 -13.45 6.48
CA ARG A 172 8.62 -13.21 7.64
C ARG A 172 8.48 -14.45 8.52
N GLN A 173 8.21 -15.59 7.94
CA GLN A 173 8.06 -16.86 8.67
C GLN A 173 9.35 -17.29 9.37
N ALA A 174 10.50 -17.05 8.73
CA ALA A 174 11.80 -17.32 9.35
C ALA A 174 12.05 -16.41 10.57
N TRP A 175 11.75 -15.11 10.44
CA TRP A 175 11.89 -14.16 11.54
C TRP A 175 10.94 -14.46 12.72
N ILE A 176 9.69 -14.86 12.44
CA ILE A 176 8.75 -15.28 13.51
C ILE A 176 9.28 -16.49 14.28
N LYS A 177 9.92 -17.44 13.58
CA LYS A 177 10.50 -18.65 14.21
C LYS A 177 11.77 -18.33 15.00
N ASP A 178 12.56 -17.40 14.52
CA ASP A 178 13.82 -16.99 15.14
C ASP A 178 13.97 -15.45 15.07
N PRO A 179 13.44 -14.73 16.07
CA PRO A 179 13.54 -13.27 16.12
C PRO A 179 14.97 -12.73 16.32
N SER A 180 15.97 -13.60 16.55
CA SER A 180 17.38 -13.21 16.64
C SER A 180 18.03 -12.99 15.26
N LEU A 181 17.35 -13.40 14.18
CA LEU A 181 17.81 -13.10 12.83
C LEU A 181 17.89 -11.59 12.61
N PRO A 182 18.96 -11.08 11.95
CA PRO A 182 19.12 -9.64 11.70
C PRO A 182 18.18 -9.15 10.57
N ILE A 183 16.90 -9.52 10.65
CA ILE A 183 15.81 -9.01 9.83
C ILE A 183 15.11 -7.93 10.66
N SER A 184 15.75 -6.78 10.69
CA SER A 184 15.29 -5.64 11.49
C SER A 184 15.54 -4.34 10.75
N ILE A 185 14.62 -3.40 10.94
CA ILE A 185 14.74 -2.03 10.44
C ILE A 185 15.95 -1.30 11.03
N ASP A 186 16.41 -1.73 12.22
CA ASP A 186 17.59 -1.18 12.91
C ASP A 186 18.89 -1.85 12.48
N ALA A 187 18.81 -2.97 11.76
CA ALA A 187 19.99 -3.66 11.25
C ALA A 187 20.53 -2.98 9.98
N PRO A 188 21.86 -3.02 9.76
CA PRO A 188 22.42 -2.62 8.47
C PRO A 188 21.76 -3.40 7.33
N ILE A 189 21.32 -2.73 6.27
CA ILE A 189 20.64 -3.40 5.15
C ILE A 189 21.52 -4.50 4.53
N SER A 190 22.82 -4.37 4.61
CA SER A 190 23.77 -5.39 4.17
C SER A 190 23.63 -6.72 4.92
N GLU A 191 23.30 -6.69 6.22
CA GLU A 191 23.05 -7.91 7.01
C GLU A 191 21.67 -8.51 6.69
N VAL A 192 20.65 -7.67 6.55
CA VAL A 192 19.32 -8.08 6.11
C VAL A 192 19.40 -8.81 4.77
N ILE A 193 20.11 -8.24 3.79
CA ILE A 193 20.31 -8.86 2.47
C ILE A 193 20.99 -10.22 2.57
N LYS A 194 22.07 -10.35 3.34
CA LYS A 194 22.81 -11.62 3.49
C LYS A 194 21.94 -12.73 4.06
N VAL A 195 21.12 -12.41 5.07
CA VAL A 195 20.21 -13.38 5.69
C VAL A 195 19.05 -13.71 4.75
N SER A 196 18.43 -12.70 4.15
CA SER A 196 17.36 -12.92 3.19
C SER A 196 17.79 -13.75 1.98
N ALA A 197 19.03 -13.54 1.47
CA ALA A 197 19.61 -14.36 0.41
C ALA A 197 19.63 -15.85 0.77
N LYS A 198 20.07 -16.18 2.00
CA LYS A 198 20.10 -17.58 2.48
C LYS A 198 18.69 -18.16 2.59
N LEU A 199 17.74 -17.40 3.13
CA LEU A 199 16.35 -17.84 3.29
C LEU A 199 15.65 -18.06 1.95
N LEU A 200 15.96 -17.23 0.95
CA LEU A 200 15.41 -17.30 -0.40
C LEU A 200 16.16 -18.29 -1.31
N GLY A 201 17.25 -18.89 -0.85
CA GLY A 201 18.08 -19.78 -1.67
C GLY A 201 18.79 -19.07 -2.82
N LYS A 202 19.08 -17.77 -2.68
CA LYS A 202 19.72 -16.92 -3.68
C LYS A 202 21.18 -16.61 -3.30
N ASN A 203 22.00 -16.25 -4.28
CA ASN A 203 23.25 -15.56 -3.98
C ASN A 203 22.96 -14.11 -3.59
N VAL A 204 23.82 -13.51 -2.78
CA VAL A 204 23.69 -12.11 -2.37
C VAL A 204 23.56 -11.15 -3.56
N ARG A 205 24.36 -11.39 -4.64
CA ARG A 205 24.31 -10.60 -5.87
C ARG A 205 23.00 -10.73 -6.67
N ASP A 206 22.20 -11.77 -6.38
CA ASP A 206 20.95 -12.03 -7.07
C ASP A 206 19.73 -11.52 -6.31
N VAL A 207 19.92 -11.03 -5.08
CA VAL A 207 18.89 -10.35 -4.30
C VAL A 207 18.62 -8.97 -4.91
N THR A 208 17.36 -8.69 -5.20
CA THR A 208 16.90 -7.40 -5.70
C THR A 208 16.30 -6.59 -4.57
N VAL A 209 16.89 -5.43 -4.29
CA VAL A 209 16.36 -4.47 -3.32
C VAL A 209 15.74 -3.29 -4.06
N MET A 210 14.48 -2.98 -3.77
CA MET A 210 13.81 -1.79 -4.29
C MET A 210 13.95 -0.65 -3.29
N VAL A 211 14.25 0.56 -3.80
CA VAL A 211 14.51 1.76 -2.99
C VAL A 211 13.95 2.98 -3.71
N LEU A 212 13.32 3.90 -2.97
CA LEU A 212 12.97 5.23 -3.50
C LEU A 212 14.23 6.04 -3.78
N ASP A 213 14.35 6.57 -5.00
CA ASP A 213 15.44 7.45 -5.44
C ASP A 213 15.26 8.84 -4.81
N ARG A 214 15.73 8.97 -3.59
CA ARG A 214 15.70 10.19 -2.80
C ARG A 214 17.02 10.35 -2.04
N PRO A 215 17.54 11.57 -1.87
CA PRO A 215 18.79 11.81 -1.13
C PRO A 215 18.81 11.18 0.27
N ARG A 216 17.67 11.13 0.94
CA ARG A 216 17.53 10.50 2.27
C ARG A 216 17.79 9.00 2.28
N ASN A 217 17.77 8.33 1.12
CA ASN A 217 18.01 6.89 0.97
C ASN A 217 19.42 6.55 0.42
N GLU A 218 20.27 7.55 0.16
CA GLU A 218 21.59 7.33 -0.45
C GLU A 218 22.43 6.33 0.35
N PHE A 219 22.38 6.36 1.67
CA PHE A 219 23.11 5.44 2.53
C PHE A 219 22.68 3.96 2.35
N ILE A 220 21.40 3.70 2.03
CA ILE A 220 20.89 2.36 1.71
C ILE A 220 21.40 1.95 0.33
N ILE A 221 21.26 2.86 -0.64
CA ILE A 221 21.69 2.66 -2.02
C ILE A 221 23.17 2.29 -2.09
N GLU A 222 24.02 3.02 -1.37
CA GLU A 222 25.47 2.74 -1.29
C GLU A 222 25.77 1.36 -0.67
N GLN A 223 25.08 0.97 0.40
CA GLN A 223 25.24 -0.34 1.02
C GLN A 223 24.83 -1.48 0.08
N VAL A 224 23.70 -1.37 -0.63
CA VAL A 224 23.24 -2.37 -1.61
C VAL A 224 24.27 -2.51 -2.74
N ARG A 225 24.75 -1.39 -3.29
CA ARG A 225 25.77 -1.35 -4.35
C ARG A 225 27.10 -1.95 -3.91
N SER A 226 27.56 -1.61 -2.71
CA SER A 226 28.82 -2.12 -2.18
C SER A 226 28.79 -3.64 -1.96
N LEU A 227 27.63 -4.21 -1.69
CA LEU A 227 27.41 -5.64 -1.53
C LEU A 227 27.33 -6.39 -2.88
N GLY A 228 27.15 -5.65 -3.97
CA GLY A 228 26.98 -6.20 -5.32
C GLY A 228 25.60 -6.79 -5.57
N SER A 229 24.62 -6.49 -4.72
CA SER A 229 23.22 -6.89 -4.90
C SER A 229 22.55 -6.03 -5.97
N LYS A 230 21.44 -6.54 -6.55
CA LYS A 230 20.65 -5.82 -7.53
C LYS A 230 19.88 -4.70 -6.85
N LEU A 231 19.90 -3.51 -7.45
CA LEU A 231 19.19 -2.34 -6.98
C LEU A 231 18.14 -1.94 -8.01
N ARG A 232 16.89 -1.79 -7.58
CA ARG A 232 15.81 -1.23 -8.39
C ARG A 232 15.38 0.09 -7.78
N MET A 233 15.77 1.19 -8.42
CA MET A 233 15.43 2.53 -7.98
C MET A 233 14.10 2.97 -8.62
N ILE A 234 13.25 3.60 -7.82
CA ILE A 234 11.97 4.16 -8.27
C ILE A 234 11.85 5.62 -7.91
N ALA A 235 11.27 6.39 -8.82
CA ALA A 235 11.11 7.83 -8.62
C ALA A 235 9.94 8.17 -7.69
N ASP A 236 8.89 7.33 -7.65
CA ASP A 236 7.67 7.53 -6.88
C ASP A 236 6.93 6.19 -6.76
N GLY A 237 5.89 6.08 -5.90
CA GLY A 237 5.12 4.87 -5.72
C GLY A 237 5.63 4.01 -4.56
N ASP A 238 5.56 4.54 -3.35
CA ASP A 238 6.10 3.94 -2.13
C ASP A 238 5.32 2.69 -1.69
N ILE A 239 3.99 2.70 -1.84
CA ILE A 239 3.12 1.58 -1.49
C ILE A 239 3.40 0.40 -2.43
N THR A 240 3.39 0.65 -3.74
CA THR A 240 3.70 -0.36 -4.76
C THR A 240 5.06 -1.00 -4.50
N ALA A 241 6.06 -0.18 -4.16
CA ALA A 241 7.40 -0.64 -3.88
C ALA A 241 7.48 -1.53 -2.65
N ALA A 242 6.81 -1.14 -1.56
CA ALA A 242 6.79 -1.91 -0.33
C ALA A 242 6.02 -3.24 -0.47
N MET A 243 5.04 -3.31 -1.36
CA MET A 243 4.30 -4.55 -1.64
C MET A 243 5.04 -5.50 -2.59
N ALA A 244 5.91 -4.98 -3.44
CA ALA A 244 6.59 -5.74 -4.49
C ALA A 244 7.28 -7.03 -4.01
N PRO A 245 7.94 -7.10 -2.84
CA PRO A 245 8.56 -8.34 -2.35
C PRO A 245 7.58 -9.51 -2.14
N SER A 246 6.30 -9.22 -1.93
CA SER A 246 5.26 -10.23 -1.67
C SER A 246 4.43 -10.59 -2.90
N LEU A 247 4.68 -9.94 -4.02
CA LEU A 247 4.02 -10.20 -5.30
C LEU A 247 4.87 -11.14 -6.15
N SER A 248 4.34 -12.32 -6.49
CA SER A 248 5.04 -13.34 -7.29
C SER A 248 5.38 -12.87 -8.72
N SER A 249 4.69 -11.84 -9.20
CA SER A 249 4.92 -11.24 -10.53
C SER A 249 6.11 -10.29 -10.58
N THR A 250 6.73 -9.99 -9.44
CA THR A 250 7.89 -9.10 -9.37
C THR A 250 9.17 -9.88 -9.10
N ASP A 251 10.29 -9.37 -9.58
CA ASP A 251 11.63 -9.89 -9.25
C ASP A 251 12.25 -9.15 -8.05
N VAL A 252 11.42 -8.59 -7.17
CA VAL A 252 11.87 -7.82 -5.99
C VAL A 252 11.86 -8.73 -4.77
N ASP A 253 12.95 -8.75 -4.02
CA ASP A 253 13.09 -9.55 -2.81
C ASP A 253 12.91 -8.75 -1.53
N LEU A 254 13.31 -7.49 -1.55
CA LEU A 254 13.23 -6.58 -0.39
C LEU A 254 12.84 -5.18 -0.87
N TYR A 255 12.12 -4.46 -0.04
CA TYR A 255 12.01 -3.01 -0.11
C TYR A 255 12.63 -2.41 1.15
N ALA A 256 13.46 -1.39 0.99
CA ALA A 256 14.05 -0.67 2.12
C ALA A 256 14.14 0.82 1.79
N GLY A 257 13.83 1.68 2.76
CA GLY A 257 13.95 3.12 2.56
C GLY A 257 13.22 3.95 3.60
N ILE A 258 13.37 5.26 3.47
CA ILE A 258 12.61 6.25 4.22
C ILE A 258 11.51 6.76 3.31
N GLY A 259 10.26 6.57 3.70
CA GLY A 259 9.08 6.99 2.95
C GLY A 259 8.01 7.61 3.83
N GLY A 260 6.88 8.00 3.27
CA GLY A 260 5.78 8.61 4.01
C GLY A 260 5.14 7.66 5.02
N ALA A 261 4.73 8.16 6.18
CA ALA A 261 4.10 7.37 7.22
C ALA A 261 2.68 6.90 6.83
N PRO A 262 1.84 7.69 6.16
CA PRO A 262 0.55 7.24 5.65
C PRO A 262 0.68 6.02 4.71
N GLU A 263 1.61 6.09 3.77
CA GLU A 263 1.89 5.01 2.83
C GLU A 263 2.44 3.75 3.54
N ALA A 264 3.08 3.92 4.71
CA ALA A 264 3.53 2.79 5.51
C ALA A 264 2.36 1.98 6.09
N VAL A 265 1.29 2.63 6.53
CA VAL A 265 0.09 1.95 7.04
C VAL A 265 -0.61 1.20 5.90
N LEU A 266 -0.78 1.85 4.74
CA LEU A 266 -1.36 1.23 3.55
C LEU A 266 -0.55 0.02 3.08
N SER A 267 0.77 0.17 2.95
CA SER A 267 1.63 -0.93 2.54
C SER A 267 1.69 -2.06 3.58
N ALA A 268 1.60 -1.75 4.89
CA ALA A 268 1.53 -2.77 5.93
C ALA A 268 0.22 -3.57 5.85
N ALA A 269 -0.91 -2.92 5.57
CA ALA A 269 -2.18 -3.58 5.30
C ALA A 269 -2.07 -4.51 4.09
N GLY A 270 -1.51 -4.03 2.98
CA GLY A 270 -1.24 -4.84 1.80
C GLY A 270 -0.31 -6.02 2.08
N GLN A 271 0.80 -5.81 2.80
CA GLN A 271 1.72 -6.87 3.20
C GLN A 271 1.03 -7.94 4.07
N ARG A 272 0.16 -7.53 4.99
CA ARG A 272 -0.62 -8.47 5.80
C ARG A 272 -1.53 -9.35 4.93
N CYS A 273 -2.21 -8.78 3.95
CA CYS A 273 -3.05 -9.50 3.01
C CYS A 273 -2.23 -10.47 2.12
N LEU A 274 -1.04 -10.07 1.69
CA LEU A 274 -0.15 -10.87 0.84
C LEU A 274 0.65 -11.93 1.62
N GLY A 275 0.55 -11.98 2.93
CA GLY A 275 1.33 -12.89 3.78
C GLY A 275 2.77 -12.46 4.01
N GLY A 276 3.21 -11.35 3.44
CA GLY A 276 4.52 -10.77 3.64
C GLY A 276 4.71 -10.10 5.00
N GLY A 277 5.79 -9.39 5.19
CA GLY A 277 6.08 -8.64 6.40
C GLY A 277 6.63 -7.26 6.12
N GLN A 278 6.31 -6.34 7.02
CA GLN A 278 6.84 -4.99 7.02
C GLN A 278 7.19 -4.58 8.44
N GLN A 279 8.30 -3.86 8.56
CA GLN A 279 8.68 -3.11 9.75
C GLN A 279 8.75 -1.64 9.35
N ALA A 280 8.30 -0.77 10.25
CA ALA A 280 8.27 0.67 10.04
C ALA A 280 8.43 1.43 11.37
#